data_6570eca21f5338cdb8a88a430c5b7b4c
#
_entry.id   6570eca21f5338cdb8a88a430c5b7b4c
#
_cell.length_a   1.000
_cell.length_b   1.000
_cell.length_c   1.000
_cell.angle_alpha   90.00
_cell.angle_beta   90.00
_cell.angle_gamma   90.00
#
_symmetry.space_group_name_H-M   'P 1'
#
loop_
_entity.id
_entity.type
_entity.pdbx_description
1 polymer ?
#
loop_
_entity_poly.entity_id
_entity_poly.type
_entity_poly.pdbx_seq_one_letter_code
_entity_poly.pdbx_strand_id
1 'polypeptide(L)'
;MRSEKILFLAGVGLAGVLLGGGAQALAQDAARFSGKVSSPTEAAMEGVIVGAKKDGGNITVSVVSDETGSFSFPAGRLPAGRYQLSIRAIGYELQGPKEIDIPAAGNATADVKLAQTNNIEMQLNNAEWIMSVPGSDKQREMLTSCVGCHNLQRPLFSSHTADEFQEIFARMATYSSGSTPLNFQRLFVDGERVRVRPQEADATRPRAEFFAKINLSNGPRSYPLKTLPRPSGRATRVIYTQYDLPTRIAQPHDVVLSADGHAWYSDFGRAVVGEIDPASGKVTEYPLPILKPKSPKGSLQIANDPKGFLWISMMMQGGLARIDPKQPRRLVKKKNTYRSPLSPRPVMRILSSR
;
A
#
# COMPACT_ATOMS: atom_id res chain seq x y z
N MET A 1 51.95 -24.32 -71.88
CA MET A 1 52.08 -23.08 -72.68
C MET A 1 51.40 -21.95 -71.95
N ARG A 2 52.16 -20.92 -71.68
CA ARG A 2 51.90 -19.53 -71.25
C ARG A 2 50.85 -19.31 -70.10
N SER A 3 51.44 -19.02 -69.03
CA SER A 3 51.09 -18.26 -67.82
C SER A 3 50.73 -16.80 -68.15
N GLU A 4 49.68 -16.29 -67.57
CA GLU A 4 49.60 -14.85 -67.33
C GLU A 4 49.12 -14.63 -65.83
N LYS A 5 50.06 -13.94 -65.16
CA LYS A 5 49.83 -13.48 -63.79
C LYS A 5 49.10 -12.16 -63.85
N ILE A 6 47.94 -12.05 -63.18
CA ILE A 6 47.30 -10.78 -62.88
C ILE A 6 47.48 -10.51 -61.43
N LEU A 7 48.18 -9.44 -61.12
CA LEU A 7 48.44 -8.91 -59.79
C LEU A 7 47.24 -7.99 -59.40
N PHE A 8 46.46 -8.36 -58.38
CA PHE A 8 45.52 -7.44 -57.80
C PHE A 8 46.09 -6.92 -56.49
N LEU A 9 46.36 -5.62 -56.42
CA LEU A 9 46.60 -4.88 -55.20
C LEU A 9 45.23 -4.67 -54.50
N ALA A 10 45.01 -5.31 -53.38
CA ALA A 10 43.91 -5.01 -52.48
C ALA A 10 44.36 -3.98 -51.44
N GLY A 11 43.94 -2.77 -51.62
CA GLY A 11 44.07 -1.74 -50.56
C GLY A 11 43.18 -2.07 -49.37
N VAL A 12 43.81 -2.32 -48.22
CA VAL A 12 43.11 -2.46 -46.94
C VAL A 12 42.77 -1.09 -46.40
N GLY A 13 41.56 -0.66 -46.64
CA GLY A 13 40.96 0.49 -45.96
C GLY A 13 40.50 0.07 -44.57
N LEU A 14 41.23 0.45 -43.54
CA LEU A 14 40.86 0.29 -42.13
C LEU A 14 39.81 1.34 -41.79
N ALA A 15 38.53 1.02 -41.99
CA ALA A 15 37.42 1.83 -41.46
C ALA A 15 37.25 1.52 -39.95
N GLY A 16 37.86 2.36 -39.15
CA GLY A 16 37.62 2.36 -37.69
C GLY A 16 36.19 2.74 -37.39
N VAL A 17 35.33 1.75 -37.12
CA VAL A 17 34.04 1.98 -36.52
C VAL A 17 34.27 2.31 -35.05
N LEU A 18 34.32 3.58 -34.73
CA LEU A 18 34.18 4.09 -33.37
C LEU A 18 32.74 3.78 -32.92
N LEU A 19 32.53 2.62 -32.35
CA LEU A 19 31.38 2.36 -31.49
C LEU A 19 31.49 3.27 -30.26
N GLY A 20 31.07 4.51 -30.41
CA GLY A 20 30.75 5.39 -29.31
C GLY A 20 29.58 4.79 -28.57
N GLY A 21 29.86 3.89 -27.61
CA GLY A 21 28.92 3.52 -26.56
C GLY A 21 28.65 4.78 -25.76
N GLY A 22 27.70 5.57 -26.21
CA GLY A 22 27.08 6.59 -25.40
C GLY A 22 26.45 5.89 -24.18
N ALA A 23 27.20 5.79 -23.08
CA ALA A 23 26.59 5.67 -21.80
C ALA A 23 25.61 6.85 -21.71
N GLN A 24 24.33 6.60 -21.91
CA GLN A 24 23.30 7.52 -21.50
C GLN A 24 23.52 7.67 -19.99
N ALA A 25 24.33 8.62 -19.57
CA ALA A 25 24.25 9.20 -18.24
C ALA A 25 22.78 9.59 -18.11
N LEU A 26 22.03 8.86 -17.30
CA LEU A 26 20.73 9.28 -16.84
C LEU A 26 21.00 10.69 -16.31
N ALA A 27 20.59 11.71 -17.08
CA ALA A 27 20.66 13.08 -16.63
C ALA A 27 19.97 13.07 -15.28
N GLN A 28 20.75 13.26 -14.23
CA GLN A 28 20.22 13.38 -12.88
C GLN A 28 19.41 14.68 -12.93
N ASP A 29 18.08 14.54 -13.02
CA ASP A 29 17.18 15.69 -13.04
C ASP A 29 17.61 16.62 -11.91
N ALA A 30 17.88 17.90 -12.24
CA ALA A 30 18.32 18.86 -11.26
C ALA A 30 17.39 18.81 -10.04
N ALA A 31 17.97 18.76 -8.84
CA ALA A 31 17.18 18.64 -7.62
C ALA A 31 16.24 19.85 -7.47
N ARG A 32 14.94 19.59 -7.29
CA ARG A 32 13.96 20.65 -7.05
C ARG A 32 13.94 21.09 -5.59
N PHE A 33 14.13 20.15 -4.69
CA PHE A 33 14.28 20.36 -3.26
C PHE A 33 15.30 19.35 -2.72
N SER A 34 16.24 19.82 -1.91
CA SER A 34 17.27 18.97 -1.31
C SER A 34 17.66 19.47 0.08
N GLY A 35 18.36 18.64 0.82
CA GLY A 35 18.89 18.98 2.13
C GLY A 35 19.53 17.77 2.78
N LYS A 36 19.83 17.88 4.09
CA LYS A 36 20.35 16.79 4.91
C LYS A 36 19.41 16.51 6.07
N VAL A 37 19.40 15.24 6.48
CA VAL A 37 18.70 14.78 7.66
C VAL A 37 19.69 14.53 8.77
N SER A 38 19.42 15.07 9.95
CA SER A 38 20.26 14.92 11.14
C SER A 38 19.45 14.88 12.43
N SER A 39 20.06 14.35 13.49
CA SER A 39 19.56 14.41 14.86
C SER A 39 20.70 14.76 15.82
N PRO A 40 20.43 15.07 17.10
CA PRO A 40 21.47 15.30 18.09
C PRO A 40 22.46 14.15 18.30
N THR A 41 22.00 12.91 18.03
CA THR A 41 22.80 11.69 18.21
C THR A 41 23.40 11.14 16.93
N GLU A 42 22.95 11.62 15.76
CA GLU A 42 23.38 11.13 14.45
C GLU A 42 23.42 12.30 13.45
N ALA A 43 24.63 12.78 13.14
CA ALA A 43 24.86 13.96 12.30
C ALA A 43 24.47 13.76 10.83
N ALA A 44 24.52 12.51 10.34
CA ALA A 44 24.11 12.12 8.99
C ALA A 44 23.22 10.88 9.09
N MET A 45 21.92 11.07 8.95
CA MET A 45 20.94 9.98 9.13
C MET A 45 20.61 9.35 7.78
N GLU A 46 21.13 8.14 7.54
CA GLU A 46 20.75 7.31 6.38
C GLU A 46 19.36 6.68 6.59
N GLY A 47 18.62 6.52 5.49
CA GLY A 47 17.38 5.74 5.46
C GLY A 47 16.16 6.43 6.07
N VAL A 48 16.19 7.73 6.24
CA VAL A 48 15.02 8.50 6.64
C VAL A 48 14.17 8.80 5.40
N ILE A 49 12.88 8.43 5.44
CA ILE A 49 11.93 8.80 4.40
C ILE A 49 11.48 10.23 4.67
N VAL A 50 11.75 11.13 3.74
CA VAL A 50 11.31 12.53 3.76
C VAL A 50 10.17 12.68 2.77
N GLY A 51 8.98 13.04 3.24
CA GLY A 51 7.78 13.23 2.45
C GLY A 51 7.46 14.72 2.26
N ALA A 52 7.02 15.08 1.07
CA ALA A 52 6.54 16.41 0.73
C ALA A 52 5.14 16.33 0.12
N LYS A 53 4.15 16.94 0.77
CA LYS A 53 2.76 16.98 0.33
C LYS A 53 2.37 18.44 0.06
N LYS A 54 1.95 18.75 -1.17
CA LYS A 54 1.52 20.10 -1.53
C LYS A 54 0.27 20.49 -0.77
N ASP A 55 0.21 21.73 -0.28
CA ASP A 55 -0.97 22.27 0.40
C ASP A 55 -2.22 22.15 -0.49
N GLY A 56 -3.30 21.63 0.09
CA GLY A 56 -4.55 21.37 -0.62
C GLY A 56 -4.49 20.20 -1.62
N GLY A 57 -3.33 19.55 -1.79
CA GLY A 57 -3.17 18.38 -2.64
C GLY A 57 -3.42 17.05 -1.91
N ASN A 58 -3.55 15.99 -2.67
CA ASN A 58 -3.64 14.62 -2.16
C ASN A 58 -2.45 13.74 -2.59
N ILE A 59 -1.44 14.33 -3.22
CA ILE A 59 -0.21 13.64 -3.63
C ILE A 59 0.89 13.95 -2.61
N THR A 60 1.50 12.89 -2.07
CA THR A 60 2.74 12.97 -1.29
C THR A 60 3.85 12.32 -2.09
N VAL A 61 4.90 13.06 -2.38
CA VAL A 61 6.14 12.51 -2.93
C VAL A 61 7.12 12.32 -1.78
N SER A 62 7.80 11.20 -1.74
CA SER A 62 8.79 10.90 -0.70
C SER A 62 10.07 10.36 -1.31
N VAL A 63 11.20 10.77 -0.75
CA VAL A 63 12.55 10.30 -1.05
C VAL A 63 13.20 9.76 0.22
N VAL A 64 14.33 9.08 0.10
CA VAL A 64 15.05 8.50 1.23
C VAL A 64 16.43 9.12 1.31
N SER A 65 16.88 9.49 2.52
CA SER A 65 18.23 10.00 2.73
C SER A 65 19.29 8.92 2.53
N ASP A 66 20.40 9.28 1.91
CA ASP A 66 21.54 8.40 1.63
C ASP A 66 22.52 8.28 2.82
N GLU A 67 23.65 7.60 2.62
CA GLU A 67 24.69 7.39 3.64
C GLU A 67 25.32 8.68 4.18
N THR A 68 25.18 9.78 3.47
CA THR A 68 25.64 11.13 3.93
C THR A 68 24.53 11.92 4.62
N GLY A 69 23.36 11.31 4.81
CA GLY A 69 22.14 11.96 5.30
C GLY A 69 21.47 12.85 4.26
N SER A 70 21.98 12.92 3.03
CA SER A 70 21.46 13.81 1.99
C SER A 70 20.19 13.23 1.35
N PHE A 71 19.23 14.08 1.03
CA PHE A 71 18.04 13.73 0.27
C PHE A 71 17.81 14.70 -0.89
N SER A 72 17.16 14.23 -1.95
CA SER A 72 16.93 15.03 -3.15
C SER A 72 15.62 14.64 -3.84
N PHE A 73 14.75 15.63 -4.05
CA PHE A 73 13.53 15.51 -4.86
C PHE A 73 13.82 15.98 -6.28
N PRO A 74 13.63 15.13 -7.31
CA PRO A 74 13.83 15.50 -8.70
C PRO A 74 12.91 16.64 -9.16
N ALA A 75 13.36 17.48 -10.08
CA ALA A 75 12.65 18.67 -10.56
C ALA A 75 11.22 18.37 -11.06
N GLY A 76 11.01 17.29 -11.77
CA GLY A 76 9.71 16.91 -12.32
C GLY A 76 8.69 16.40 -11.28
N ARG A 77 9.07 16.23 -10.00
CA ARG A 77 8.20 15.62 -8.98
C ARG A 77 7.54 16.63 -8.05
N LEU A 78 8.09 17.82 -7.90
CA LEU A 78 7.54 18.88 -7.03
C LEU A 78 7.25 20.16 -7.82
N PRO A 79 6.02 20.34 -8.35
CA PRO A 79 5.58 21.62 -8.89
C PRO A 79 5.72 22.77 -7.87
N ALA A 80 5.88 24.01 -8.35
CA ALA A 80 5.95 25.17 -7.48
C ALA A 80 4.76 25.26 -6.50
N GLY A 81 5.01 25.70 -5.28
CA GLY A 81 4.00 25.86 -4.24
C GLY A 81 4.51 25.55 -2.85
N ARG A 82 3.63 25.65 -1.87
CA ARG A 82 3.90 25.32 -0.47
C ARG A 82 3.64 23.86 -0.20
N TYR A 83 4.53 23.23 0.57
CA TYR A 83 4.49 21.82 0.92
C TYR A 83 4.61 21.61 2.42
N GLN A 84 3.80 20.69 2.94
CA GLN A 84 3.97 20.12 4.28
C GLN A 84 5.02 19.01 4.21
N LEU A 85 6.00 19.08 5.11
CA LEU A 85 7.04 18.05 5.23
C LEU A 85 6.65 17.02 6.29
N SER A 86 6.97 15.78 6.03
CA SER A 86 6.83 14.67 6.96
C SER A 86 8.07 13.79 6.92
N ILE A 87 8.29 13.02 7.99
CA ILE A 87 9.37 12.04 8.03
C ILE A 87 8.84 10.67 8.49
N ARG A 88 9.56 9.63 8.10
CA ARG A 88 9.43 8.33 8.73
C ARG A 88 10.83 7.79 9.06
N ALA A 89 11.13 7.79 10.33
CA ALA A 89 12.26 7.12 10.96
C ALA A 89 11.79 6.68 12.34
N ILE A 90 11.72 5.36 12.59
CA ILE A 90 11.18 4.85 13.87
C ILE A 90 12.09 5.29 15.01
N GLY A 91 11.48 5.78 16.08
CA GLY A 91 12.19 6.36 17.22
C GLY A 91 12.45 7.87 17.10
N TYR A 92 12.04 8.50 15.99
CA TYR A 92 12.28 9.93 15.74
C TYR A 92 11.00 10.66 15.32
N GLU A 93 10.98 11.96 15.60
CA GLU A 93 9.96 12.92 15.18
C GLU A 93 10.61 14.12 14.50
N LEU A 94 9.88 14.74 13.57
CA LEU A 94 10.30 15.95 12.86
C LEU A 94 10.30 17.14 13.81
N GLN A 95 11.47 17.74 14.03
CA GLN A 95 11.59 19.03 14.74
C GLN A 95 11.36 20.21 13.81
N GLY A 96 11.90 20.14 12.59
CA GLY A 96 11.73 21.17 11.58
C GLY A 96 12.70 21.04 10.40
N PRO A 97 12.43 21.81 9.34
CA PRO A 97 11.21 22.57 9.08
C PRO A 97 10.00 21.64 8.83
N LYS A 98 8.80 22.10 9.15
CA LYS A 98 7.54 21.36 8.87
C LYS A 98 6.94 21.72 7.51
N GLU A 99 7.39 22.81 6.93
CA GLU A 99 6.89 23.34 5.67
C GLU A 99 8.06 23.86 4.82
N ILE A 100 7.86 23.88 3.50
CA ILE A 100 8.81 24.42 2.53
C ILE A 100 8.07 25.05 1.35
N ASP A 101 8.54 26.20 0.90
CA ASP A 101 8.08 26.84 -0.33
C ASP A 101 8.99 26.44 -1.49
N ILE A 102 8.43 25.81 -2.51
CA ILE A 102 9.13 25.45 -3.75
C ILE A 102 8.91 26.60 -4.75
N PRO A 103 9.95 27.33 -5.15
CA PRO A 103 9.82 28.48 -6.03
C PRO A 103 9.41 28.06 -7.45
N ALA A 104 8.86 28.96 -8.26
CA ALA A 104 8.54 28.68 -9.66
C ALA A 104 9.78 28.41 -10.50
N ALA A 105 10.87 29.09 -10.22
CA ALA A 105 12.18 28.89 -10.85
C ALA A 105 13.27 28.64 -9.78
N GLY A 106 14.28 27.85 -10.12
CA GLY A 106 15.35 27.47 -9.20
C GLY A 106 14.98 26.36 -8.24
N ASN A 107 15.80 26.13 -7.23
CA ASN A 107 15.70 25.02 -6.28
C ASN A 107 15.50 25.54 -4.87
N ALA A 108 14.86 24.73 -4.03
CA ALA A 108 14.77 24.95 -2.59
C ALA A 108 15.78 24.05 -1.86
N THR A 109 16.32 24.53 -0.74
CA THR A 109 17.17 23.73 0.16
C THR A 109 16.73 23.96 1.60
N ALA A 110 16.64 22.87 2.36
CA ALA A 110 16.43 22.94 3.80
C ALA A 110 16.90 21.65 4.47
N ASP A 111 17.65 21.79 5.55
CA ASP A 111 18.05 20.66 6.37
C ASP A 111 16.90 20.25 7.30
N VAL A 112 16.67 18.95 7.39
CA VAL A 112 15.62 18.34 8.20
C VAL A 112 16.22 17.86 9.52
N LYS A 113 15.74 18.40 10.64
CA LYS A 113 16.19 18.03 11.96
C LYS A 113 15.18 17.16 12.69
N LEU A 114 15.67 16.07 13.27
CA LEU A 114 14.87 15.10 14.00
C LEU A 114 15.23 15.12 15.47
N ALA A 115 14.25 14.80 16.33
CA ALA A 115 14.44 14.48 17.73
C ALA A 115 14.02 13.05 18.02
N GLN A 116 14.60 12.43 19.01
CA GLN A 116 14.11 11.15 19.52
C GLN A 116 12.70 11.33 20.11
N THR A 117 11.84 10.34 19.84
CA THR A 117 10.49 10.30 20.42
C THR A 117 10.46 9.39 21.64
N ASN A 118 9.67 9.76 22.64
CA ASN A 118 9.34 8.88 23.77
C ASN A 118 8.14 7.95 23.46
N ASN A 119 7.53 8.08 22.29
CA ASN A 119 6.30 7.38 21.91
C ASN A 119 6.53 6.46 20.70
N ILE A 120 7.60 5.66 20.77
CA ILE A 120 8.02 4.77 19.70
C ILE A 120 6.95 3.73 19.36
N GLU A 121 6.16 3.29 20.31
CA GLU A 121 5.10 2.30 20.12
C GLU A 121 4.02 2.76 19.14
N MET A 122 3.80 4.07 19.00
CA MET A 122 2.86 4.62 18.03
C MET A 122 3.38 4.58 16.59
N GLN A 123 4.67 4.34 16.43
CA GLN A 123 5.33 4.31 15.12
C GLN A 123 5.53 2.88 14.58
N LEU A 124 5.43 1.85 15.44
CA LEU A 124 5.65 0.46 15.04
C LEU A 124 4.60 -0.03 14.05
N ASN A 125 5.05 -0.74 13.04
CA ASN A 125 4.20 -1.50 12.13
C ASN A 125 3.87 -2.88 12.73
N ASN A 126 3.01 -3.64 12.03
CA ASN A 126 2.59 -4.96 12.51
C ASN A 126 3.74 -5.97 12.63
N ALA A 127 4.73 -5.92 11.74
CA ALA A 127 5.89 -6.83 11.81
C ALA A 127 6.74 -6.53 13.04
N GLU A 128 6.98 -5.27 13.33
CA GLU A 128 7.73 -4.84 14.51
C GLU A 128 7.00 -5.17 15.81
N TRP A 129 5.69 -5.08 15.85
CA TRP A 129 4.88 -5.56 16.97
C TRP A 129 5.01 -7.07 17.15
N ILE A 130 4.88 -7.86 16.07
CA ILE A 130 5.02 -9.33 16.13
C ILE A 130 6.43 -9.73 16.63
N MET A 131 7.47 -9.02 16.17
CA MET A 131 8.85 -9.25 16.62
C MET A 131 9.09 -8.87 18.09
N SER A 132 8.36 -7.87 18.58
CA SER A 132 8.54 -7.30 19.92
C SER A 132 7.87 -8.13 21.01
N VAL A 133 6.64 -8.64 20.76
CA VAL A 133 5.91 -9.37 21.79
C VAL A 133 6.62 -10.66 22.20
N PRO A 134 6.65 -10.97 23.52
CA PRO A 134 7.26 -12.20 24.02
C PRO A 134 6.42 -13.42 23.62
N GLY A 135 7.05 -14.61 23.71
CA GLY A 135 6.36 -15.88 23.45
C GLY A 135 7.05 -16.71 22.36
N SER A 136 6.50 -17.89 22.09
CA SER A 136 6.93 -18.77 21.01
C SER A 136 6.49 -18.25 19.65
N ASP A 137 7.07 -18.76 18.55
CA ASP A 137 6.65 -18.39 17.18
C ASP A 137 5.18 -18.74 16.95
N LYS A 138 4.73 -19.89 17.46
CA LYS A 138 3.31 -20.29 17.40
C LYS A 138 2.38 -19.29 18.11
N GLN A 139 2.82 -18.70 19.22
CA GLN A 139 2.04 -17.66 19.91
C GLN A 139 2.04 -16.36 19.11
N ARG A 140 3.18 -15.93 18.57
CA ARG A 140 3.27 -14.75 17.70
C ARG A 140 2.46 -14.90 16.41
N GLU A 141 2.40 -16.10 15.85
CA GLU A 141 1.56 -16.40 14.68
C GLU A 141 0.07 -16.12 14.93
N MET A 142 -0.41 -16.28 16.17
CA MET A 142 -1.80 -15.95 16.52
C MET A 142 -2.17 -14.49 16.26
N LEU A 143 -1.19 -13.57 16.23
CA LEU A 143 -1.39 -12.16 15.94
C LEU A 143 -1.67 -11.89 14.46
N THR A 144 -1.20 -12.73 13.57
CA THR A 144 -1.29 -12.51 12.11
C THR A 144 -2.74 -12.45 11.61
N SER A 145 -3.65 -13.19 12.26
CA SER A 145 -5.07 -13.16 11.91
C SER A 145 -5.77 -11.82 12.23
N CYS A 146 -5.16 -10.97 13.08
CA CYS A 146 -5.71 -9.66 13.44
C CYS A 146 -5.38 -8.58 12.41
N VAL A 147 -4.25 -8.72 11.70
CA VAL A 147 -3.73 -7.65 10.83
C VAL A 147 -4.53 -7.45 9.53
N GLY A 148 -5.42 -8.37 9.20
CA GLY A 148 -6.29 -8.26 8.03
C GLY A 148 -7.38 -7.18 8.13
N CYS A 149 -7.74 -6.75 9.36
CA CYS A 149 -8.81 -5.78 9.59
C CYS A 149 -8.32 -4.50 10.27
N HIS A 150 -7.28 -4.58 11.08
CA HIS A 150 -6.69 -3.44 11.82
C HIS A 150 -5.24 -3.73 12.22
N ASN A 151 -4.51 -2.68 12.62
CA ASN A 151 -3.16 -2.85 13.15
C ASN A 151 -3.17 -3.46 14.56
N LEU A 152 -2.01 -3.98 14.98
CA LEU A 152 -1.83 -4.62 16.28
C LEU A 152 -1.80 -3.63 17.45
N GLN A 153 -1.61 -2.34 17.22
CA GLN A 153 -1.75 -1.34 18.29
C GLN A 153 -3.10 -1.48 18.98
N ARG A 154 -4.19 -1.71 18.22
CA ARG A 154 -5.54 -1.77 18.78
C ARG A 154 -5.71 -2.82 19.88
N PRO A 155 -5.38 -4.12 19.69
CA PRO A 155 -5.44 -5.10 20.78
C PRO A 155 -4.34 -4.91 21.83
N LEU A 156 -3.15 -4.44 21.45
CA LEU A 156 -2.03 -4.30 22.39
C LEU A 156 -2.19 -3.11 23.33
N PHE A 157 -2.87 -2.04 22.91
CA PHE A 157 -3.22 -0.90 23.77
C PHE A 157 -4.58 -1.04 24.43
N SER A 158 -5.17 -2.24 24.43
CA SER A 158 -6.40 -2.51 25.17
C SER A 158 -6.10 -2.83 26.63
N SER A 159 -7.11 -2.72 27.49
CA SER A 159 -7.07 -3.13 28.90
C SER A 159 -7.90 -4.39 29.17
N HIS A 160 -8.06 -5.24 28.16
CA HIS A 160 -8.95 -6.38 28.21
C HIS A 160 -8.32 -7.57 28.95
N THR A 161 -9.13 -8.25 29.77
CA THR A 161 -8.85 -9.55 30.36
C THR A 161 -8.97 -10.66 29.32
N ALA A 162 -8.58 -11.88 29.66
CA ALA A 162 -8.73 -13.02 28.78
C ALA A 162 -10.21 -13.32 28.47
N ASP A 163 -11.12 -13.14 29.43
CA ASP A 163 -12.55 -13.36 29.22
C ASP A 163 -13.13 -12.34 28.24
N GLU A 164 -12.78 -11.06 28.41
CA GLU A 164 -13.18 -10.00 27.48
C GLU A 164 -12.60 -10.22 26.07
N PHE A 165 -11.36 -10.71 25.95
CA PHE A 165 -10.81 -11.07 24.65
C PHE A 165 -11.56 -12.22 23.99
N GLN A 166 -12.05 -13.22 24.74
CA GLN A 166 -12.90 -14.27 24.18
C GLN A 166 -14.19 -13.70 23.58
N GLU A 167 -14.85 -12.79 24.31
CA GLU A 167 -16.05 -12.11 23.78
C GLU A 167 -15.75 -11.28 22.53
N ILE A 168 -14.60 -10.58 22.52
CA ILE A 168 -14.16 -9.81 21.37
C ILE A 168 -13.91 -10.73 20.17
N PHE A 169 -13.23 -11.88 20.36
CA PHE A 169 -12.98 -12.82 19.29
C PHE A 169 -14.27 -13.43 18.75
N ALA A 170 -15.20 -13.80 19.62
CA ALA A 170 -16.52 -14.28 19.22
C ALA A 170 -17.27 -13.24 18.39
N ARG A 171 -17.22 -11.97 18.78
CA ARG A 171 -17.81 -10.87 18.01
C ARG A 171 -17.11 -10.67 16.66
N MET A 172 -15.77 -10.68 16.63
CA MET A 172 -14.98 -10.51 15.38
C MET A 172 -15.19 -11.64 14.40
N ALA A 173 -15.36 -12.88 14.85
CA ALA A 173 -15.67 -14.02 14.00
C ALA A 173 -16.98 -13.86 13.19
N THR A 174 -17.84 -12.93 13.58
CA THR A 174 -19.07 -12.59 12.84
C THR A 174 -18.86 -11.50 11.78
N TYR A 175 -17.65 -10.98 11.61
CA TYR A 175 -17.36 -9.94 10.63
C TYR A 175 -16.81 -10.53 9.32
N SER A 176 -17.17 -9.89 8.23
CA SER A 176 -16.56 -10.15 6.92
C SER A 176 -15.12 -9.67 6.89
N SER A 177 -14.29 -10.31 6.07
CA SER A 177 -12.88 -9.96 5.85
C SER A 177 -12.66 -8.52 5.37
N GLY A 178 -13.64 -7.92 4.68
CA GLY A 178 -13.61 -6.50 4.29
C GLY A 178 -14.02 -5.52 5.39
N SER A 179 -14.06 -5.97 6.65
CA SER A 179 -14.40 -5.10 7.79
C SER A 179 -13.19 -4.36 8.33
N THR A 180 -13.42 -3.11 8.74
CA THR A 180 -12.46 -2.32 9.52
C THR A 180 -13.16 -1.74 10.75
N PRO A 181 -12.42 -1.19 11.73
CA PRO A 181 -13.03 -0.50 12.87
C PRO A 181 -13.95 0.68 12.50
N LEU A 182 -13.74 1.28 11.32
CA LEU A 182 -14.54 2.40 10.81
C LEU A 182 -15.68 1.96 9.88
N ASN A 183 -15.60 0.73 9.35
CA ASN A 183 -16.59 0.19 8.42
C ASN A 183 -16.70 -1.33 8.64
N PHE A 184 -17.38 -1.75 9.69
CA PHE A 184 -17.57 -3.18 9.92
C PHE A 184 -18.79 -3.71 9.17
N GLN A 185 -18.65 -4.91 8.61
CA GLN A 185 -19.69 -5.61 7.88
C GLN A 185 -19.91 -6.99 8.49
N ARG A 186 -21.17 -7.33 8.79
CA ARG A 186 -21.50 -8.67 9.31
C ARG A 186 -21.44 -9.70 8.21
N LEU A 187 -20.90 -10.86 8.54
CA LEU A 187 -20.91 -12.00 7.64
C LEU A 187 -22.29 -12.66 7.65
N PHE A 188 -22.80 -12.93 6.45
CA PHE A 188 -24.03 -13.68 6.23
C PHE A 188 -23.71 -14.92 5.40
N VAL A 189 -24.24 -16.06 5.79
CA VAL A 189 -24.19 -17.32 5.04
C VAL A 189 -25.62 -17.77 4.82
N ASP A 190 -25.96 -18.07 3.58
CA ASP A 190 -27.31 -18.49 3.14
C ASP A 190 -28.44 -17.55 3.59
N GLY A 191 -28.13 -16.24 3.66
CA GLY A 191 -29.07 -15.20 4.07
C GLY A 191 -29.24 -15.03 5.58
N GLU A 192 -28.56 -15.86 6.38
CA GLU A 192 -28.55 -15.79 7.83
C GLU A 192 -27.25 -15.20 8.37
N ARG A 193 -27.36 -14.50 9.50
CA ARG A 193 -26.20 -13.96 10.20
C ARG A 193 -25.40 -15.09 10.84
N VAL A 194 -24.10 -15.13 10.58
CA VAL A 194 -23.19 -16.09 11.23
C VAL A 194 -23.19 -15.85 12.75
N ARG A 195 -23.38 -16.93 13.50
CA ARG A 195 -23.25 -16.96 14.96
C ARG A 195 -22.07 -17.86 15.33
N VAL A 196 -21.26 -17.41 16.28
CA VAL A 196 -20.17 -18.24 16.82
C VAL A 196 -20.79 -19.31 17.72
N ARG A 197 -20.37 -20.54 17.55
CA ARG A 197 -20.80 -21.67 18.39
C ARG A 197 -20.06 -21.63 19.74
N PRO A 198 -20.69 -22.04 20.87
CA PRO A 198 -20.04 -22.08 22.18
C PRO A 198 -18.72 -22.87 22.21
N GLN A 199 -18.62 -23.97 21.47
CA GLN A 199 -17.40 -24.80 21.39
C GLN A 199 -16.22 -24.07 20.76
N GLU A 200 -16.45 -23.02 19.99
CA GLU A 200 -15.38 -22.20 19.41
C GLU A 200 -14.76 -21.26 20.45
N ALA A 201 -15.47 -20.99 21.57
CA ALA A 201 -14.95 -20.19 22.67
C ALA A 201 -13.78 -20.88 23.38
N ASP A 202 -13.86 -22.19 23.62
CA ASP A 202 -12.79 -22.96 24.27
C ASP A 202 -11.54 -23.02 23.40
N ALA A 203 -11.71 -23.13 22.07
CA ALA A 203 -10.60 -23.13 21.13
C ALA A 203 -9.85 -21.77 21.07
N THR A 204 -10.50 -20.69 21.47
CA THR A 204 -9.89 -19.34 21.50
C THR A 204 -9.25 -18.97 22.83
N ARG A 205 -9.44 -19.76 23.89
CA ARG A 205 -8.93 -19.47 25.23
C ARG A 205 -7.43 -19.27 25.30
N PRO A 206 -6.56 -20.14 24.76
CA PRO A 206 -5.12 -19.93 24.79
C PRO A 206 -4.68 -18.62 24.11
N ARG A 207 -5.39 -18.25 23.04
CA ARG A 207 -5.16 -17.00 22.33
C ARG A 207 -5.58 -15.80 23.17
N ALA A 208 -6.72 -15.86 23.83
CA ALA A 208 -7.22 -14.79 24.70
C ALA A 208 -6.29 -14.54 25.89
N GLU A 209 -5.79 -15.59 26.52
CA GLU A 209 -4.80 -15.52 27.58
C GLU A 209 -3.47 -14.92 27.12
N PHE A 210 -3.02 -15.27 25.91
CA PHE A 210 -1.83 -14.69 25.32
C PHE A 210 -2.02 -13.17 25.08
N PHE A 211 -3.15 -12.75 24.52
CA PHE A 211 -3.44 -11.33 24.29
C PHE A 211 -3.54 -10.53 25.59
N ALA A 212 -4.17 -11.07 26.61
CA ALA A 212 -4.23 -10.45 27.93
C ALA A 212 -2.85 -10.29 28.59
N LYS A 213 -1.93 -11.22 28.33
CA LYS A 213 -0.55 -11.18 28.85
C LYS A 213 0.32 -10.13 28.18
N ILE A 214 0.14 -9.89 26.87
CA ILE A 214 0.97 -8.95 26.11
C ILE A 214 0.36 -7.54 26.00
N ASN A 215 -0.79 -7.33 26.55
CA ASN A 215 -1.49 -6.06 26.61
C ASN A 215 -0.69 -5.00 27.39
N LEU A 216 -0.58 -3.78 26.87
CA LEU A 216 0.24 -2.71 27.41
C LEU A 216 -0.51 -1.76 28.33
N SER A 217 -1.85 -1.81 28.36
CA SER A 217 -2.66 -0.87 29.13
C SER A 217 -2.83 -1.27 30.61
N ASN A 218 -2.50 -2.49 30.98
CA ASN A 218 -2.60 -3.02 32.35
C ASN A 218 -1.34 -2.77 33.20
N GLY A 219 -0.46 -1.86 32.77
CA GLY A 219 0.77 -1.53 33.50
C GLY A 219 1.91 -1.11 32.57
N PRO A 220 3.12 -0.94 33.12
CA PRO A 220 4.30 -0.64 32.32
C PRO A 220 4.57 -1.77 31.32
N ARG A 221 5.03 -1.40 30.12
CA ARG A 221 5.46 -2.37 29.12
C ARG A 221 6.49 -3.33 29.72
N SER A 222 6.20 -4.63 29.65
CA SER A 222 7.01 -5.69 30.24
C SER A 222 8.07 -6.27 29.29
N TYR A 223 8.17 -5.76 28.07
CA TYR A 223 9.09 -6.27 27.04
C TYR A 223 9.67 -5.15 26.17
N PRO A 224 10.92 -5.32 25.68
CA PRO A 224 11.56 -4.33 24.81
C PRO A 224 10.92 -4.33 23.42
N LEU A 225 10.79 -3.14 22.84
CA LEU A 225 10.36 -3.01 21.45
C LEU A 225 11.53 -3.27 20.50
N LYS A 226 11.25 -4.00 19.42
CA LYS A 226 12.18 -4.29 18.33
C LYS A 226 11.74 -3.55 17.09
N THR A 227 12.68 -2.90 16.44
CA THR A 227 12.45 -2.16 15.20
C THR A 227 13.18 -2.82 14.04
N LEU A 228 12.63 -2.69 12.85
CA LEU A 228 13.34 -3.01 11.62
C LEU A 228 14.42 -1.95 11.35
N PRO A 229 15.55 -2.32 10.74
CA PRO A 229 16.57 -1.34 10.35
C PRO A 229 16.01 -0.37 9.32
N ARG A 230 16.51 0.86 9.33
CA ARG A 230 16.21 1.82 8.27
C ARG A 230 16.78 1.31 6.92
N PRO A 231 16.18 1.68 5.77
CA PRO A 231 16.76 1.42 4.47
C PRO A 231 18.21 1.92 4.38
N SER A 232 19.08 1.19 3.68
CA SER A 232 20.49 1.58 3.49
C SER A 232 20.99 1.23 2.09
N GLY A 233 22.07 1.87 1.63
CA GLY A 233 22.70 1.64 0.35
C GLY A 233 21.73 1.78 -0.83
N ARG A 234 21.58 0.76 -1.66
CA ARG A 234 20.67 0.81 -2.83
C ARG A 234 19.20 1.00 -2.47
N ALA A 235 18.77 0.60 -1.29
CA ALA A 235 17.38 0.76 -0.84
C ALA A 235 16.99 2.23 -0.58
N THR A 236 17.97 3.14 -0.48
CA THR A 236 17.70 4.58 -0.37
C THR A 236 17.40 5.25 -1.72
N ARG A 237 17.66 4.57 -2.85
CA ARG A 237 17.50 5.12 -4.20
C ARG A 237 16.08 4.95 -4.75
N VAL A 238 15.07 5.19 -3.93
CA VAL A 238 13.67 5.03 -4.30
C VAL A 238 12.90 6.33 -4.11
N ILE A 239 11.90 6.53 -4.96
CA ILE A 239 10.95 7.63 -4.86
C ILE A 239 9.57 7.00 -4.71
N TYR A 240 8.84 7.39 -3.66
CA TYR A 240 7.47 6.98 -3.45
C TYR A 240 6.53 8.11 -3.88
N THR A 241 5.46 7.77 -4.58
CA THR A 241 4.34 8.67 -4.82
C THR A 241 3.09 8.03 -4.23
N GLN A 242 2.47 8.72 -3.29
CA GLN A 242 1.28 8.26 -2.57
C GLN A 242 0.12 9.17 -2.92
N TYR A 243 -1.07 8.59 -3.08
CA TYR A 243 -2.32 9.30 -3.37
C TYR A 243 -3.30 9.07 -2.23
N ASP A 244 -3.73 10.16 -1.57
CA ASP A 244 -4.78 10.06 -0.57
C ASP A 244 -6.11 9.78 -1.26
N LEU A 245 -6.82 8.76 -0.77
CA LEU A 245 -8.15 8.42 -1.28
C LEU A 245 -9.24 9.28 -0.60
N PRO A 246 -10.42 9.44 -1.22
CA PRO A 246 -11.44 10.38 -0.76
C PRO A 246 -12.00 10.09 0.63
N THR A 247 -11.82 8.89 1.15
CA THR A 247 -12.37 8.49 2.46
C THR A 247 -11.43 7.59 3.24
N ARG A 248 -11.42 7.75 4.56
CA ARG A 248 -10.65 6.92 5.50
C ARG A 248 -11.12 5.46 5.59
N ILE A 249 -12.30 5.14 5.07
CA ILE A 249 -12.80 3.77 5.01
C ILE A 249 -12.46 3.07 3.69
N ALA A 250 -11.75 3.71 2.78
CA ALA A 250 -11.27 3.09 1.54
C ALA A 250 -10.27 1.97 1.85
N GLN A 251 -10.43 0.86 1.16
CA GLN A 251 -9.57 -0.33 1.26
C GLN A 251 -9.14 -0.77 -0.15
N PRO A 252 -8.24 -0.02 -0.81
CA PRO A 252 -7.77 -0.41 -2.13
C PRO A 252 -7.09 -1.78 -2.03
N HIS A 253 -7.47 -2.71 -2.92
CA HIS A 253 -6.96 -4.08 -2.90
C HIS A 253 -6.08 -4.36 -4.12
N ASP A 254 -6.66 -4.33 -5.30
CA ASP A 254 -5.93 -4.51 -6.56
C ASP A 254 -5.92 -3.22 -7.36
N VAL A 255 -4.91 -3.07 -8.23
CA VAL A 255 -4.76 -1.93 -9.12
C VAL A 255 -4.36 -2.39 -10.52
N VAL A 256 -4.94 -1.74 -11.55
CA VAL A 256 -4.54 -1.88 -12.94
C VAL A 256 -4.44 -0.52 -13.60
N LEU A 257 -3.65 -0.42 -14.67
CA LEU A 257 -3.59 0.79 -15.50
C LEU A 257 -4.50 0.62 -16.72
N SER A 258 -5.31 1.63 -17.02
CA SER A 258 -6.01 1.74 -18.29
C SER A 258 -5.10 2.26 -19.40
N ALA A 259 -5.52 2.17 -20.64
CA ALA A 259 -4.71 2.54 -21.81
C ALA A 259 -4.30 4.03 -21.84
N ASP A 260 -5.03 4.89 -21.16
CA ASP A 260 -4.74 6.32 -20.98
C ASP A 260 -3.80 6.62 -19.81
N GLY A 261 -3.35 5.57 -19.11
CA GLY A 261 -2.41 5.70 -17.99
C GLY A 261 -3.05 5.98 -16.62
N HIS A 262 -4.38 6.03 -16.53
CA HIS A 262 -5.05 6.15 -15.24
C HIS A 262 -4.96 4.85 -14.45
N ALA A 263 -4.81 4.96 -13.13
CA ALA A 263 -4.80 3.81 -12.23
C ALA A 263 -6.22 3.54 -11.72
N TRP A 264 -6.66 2.29 -11.85
CA TRP A 264 -7.97 1.85 -11.38
C TRP A 264 -7.80 0.85 -10.25
N TYR A 265 -8.50 1.08 -9.13
CA TYR A 265 -8.42 0.19 -7.97
C TYR A 265 -9.77 -0.40 -7.59
N SER A 266 -9.74 -1.65 -7.13
CA SER A 266 -10.87 -2.30 -6.47
C SER A 266 -10.88 -1.94 -4.98
N ASP A 267 -12.06 -1.81 -4.37
CA ASP A 267 -12.19 -1.56 -2.93
C ASP A 267 -12.71 -2.80 -2.20
N PHE A 268 -11.92 -3.30 -1.25
CA PHE A 268 -12.21 -4.54 -0.54
C PHE A 268 -13.34 -4.43 0.49
N GLY A 269 -13.63 -3.22 0.98
CA GLY A 269 -14.65 -2.97 2.00
C GLY A 269 -15.91 -2.27 1.49
N ARG A 270 -15.91 -1.75 0.27
CA ARG A 270 -16.99 -0.95 -0.29
C ARG A 270 -17.40 -1.41 -1.68
N ALA A 271 -18.63 -1.11 -2.06
CA ALA A 271 -19.11 -1.40 -3.42
C ALA A 271 -18.77 -0.24 -4.37
N VAL A 272 -17.48 0.01 -4.56
CA VAL A 272 -16.95 1.03 -5.47
C VAL A 272 -15.73 0.51 -6.20
N VAL A 273 -15.44 1.10 -7.35
CA VAL A 273 -14.15 1.06 -8.02
C VAL A 273 -13.68 2.50 -8.17
N GLY A 274 -12.40 2.73 -7.93
CA GLY A 274 -11.82 4.07 -8.02
C GLY A 274 -10.90 4.22 -9.21
N GLU A 275 -10.87 5.42 -9.77
CA GLU A 275 -9.97 5.88 -10.81
C GLU A 275 -9.10 6.99 -10.26
N ILE A 276 -7.80 6.91 -10.49
CA ILE A 276 -6.81 7.93 -10.12
C ILE A 276 -6.14 8.40 -11.40
N ASP A 277 -6.16 9.70 -11.64
CA ASP A 277 -5.27 10.34 -12.59
C ASP A 277 -3.91 10.57 -11.90
N PRO A 278 -2.85 9.87 -12.26
CA PRO A 278 -1.56 9.97 -11.56
C PRO A 278 -0.90 11.35 -11.69
N ALA A 279 -1.23 12.10 -12.73
CA ALA A 279 -0.63 13.41 -12.97
C ALA A 279 -1.22 14.50 -12.07
N SER A 280 -2.54 14.53 -11.94
CA SER A 280 -3.25 15.53 -11.12
C SER A 280 -3.55 15.06 -9.70
N GLY A 281 -3.50 13.75 -9.44
CA GLY A 281 -3.96 13.13 -8.20
C GLY A 281 -5.49 13.03 -8.09
N LYS A 282 -6.24 13.49 -9.08
CA LYS A 282 -7.70 13.42 -9.05
C LYS A 282 -8.19 12.00 -8.90
N VAL A 283 -9.00 11.76 -7.88
CA VAL A 283 -9.64 10.48 -7.62
C VAL A 283 -11.14 10.60 -7.93
N THR A 284 -11.66 9.64 -8.68
CA THR A 284 -13.09 9.50 -8.96
C THR A 284 -13.56 8.11 -8.59
N GLU A 285 -14.58 8.00 -7.77
CA GLU A 285 -15.14 6.71 -7.37
C GLU A 285 -16.47 6.45 -8.08
N TYR A 286 -16.63 5.23 -8.61
CA TYR A 286 -17.81 4.77 -9.31
C TYR A 286 -18.49 3.66 -8.50
N PRO A 287 -19.79 3.80 -8.17
CA PRO A 287 -20.50 2.80 -7.39
C PRO A 287 -20.72 1.51 -8.19
N LEU A 288 -20.45 0.38 -7.56
CA LEU A 288 -20.78 -0.94 -8.07
C LEU A 288 -22.21 -1.35 -7.65
N PRO A 289 -22.92 -2.15 -8.44
CA PRO A 289 -24.26 -2.59 -8.10
C PRO A 289 -24.26 -3.51 -6.87
N ILE A 290 -25.29 -3.40 -6.04
CA ILE A 290 -25.54 -4.33 -4.95
C ILE A 290 -26.42 -5.46 -5.49
N LEU A 291 -25.83 -6.66 -5.61
CA LEU A 291 -26.52 -7.85 -6.12
C LEU A 291 -27.23 -8.62 -5.01
N LYS A 292 -26.63 -8.63 -3.81
CA LYS A 292 -27.15 -9.28 -2.60
C LYS A 292 -27.19 -8.26 -1.46
N PRO A 293 -28.37 -7.61 -1.20
CA PRO A 293 -28.46 -6.49 -0.25
C PRO A 293 -27.98 -6.81 1.19
N LYS A 294 -28.16 -8.05 1.64
CA LYS A 294 -27.74 -8.50 2.98
C LYS A 294 -26.29 -8.96 3.06
N SER A 295 -25.64 -9.24 1.92
CA SER A 295 -24.25 -9.71 1.90
C SER A 295 -23.28 -8.55 2.04
N PRO A 296 -22.07 -8.79 2.60
CA PRO A 296 -21.00 -7.80 2.65
C PRO A 296 -20.66 -7.24 1.27
N LYS A 297 -20.26 -6.00 1.26
CA LYS A 297 -19.81 -5.29 0.06
C LYS A 297 -18.31 -5.49 -0.09
N GLY A 298 -17.81 -5.18 -1.27
CA GLY A 298 -16.40 -5.20 -1.57
C GLY A 298 -16.09 -5.99 -2.83
N SER A 299 -14.99 -5.61 -3.41
CA SER A 299 -14.42 -6.25 -4.60
C SER A 299 -12.99 -6.66 -4.32
N LEU A 300 -12.55 -7.74 -4.94
CA LEU A 300 -11.24 -8.32 -4.73
C LEU A 300 -10.33 -7.97 -5.91
N GLN A 301 -10.50 -8.62 -7.02
CA GLN A 301 -9.65 -8.50 -8.19
C GLN A 301 -10.21 -7.49 -9.19
N ILE A 302 -9.31 -6.73 -9.81
CA ILE A 302 -9.57 -5.94 -11.01
C ILE A 302 -8.58 -6.35 -12.10
N ALA A 303 -9.05 -6.52 -13.34
CA ALA A 303 -8.21 -6.92 -14.47
C ALA A 303 -8.67 -6.28 -15.78
N ASN A 304 -7.73 -6.01 -16.67
CA ASN A 304 -8.01 -5.56 -18.04
C ASN A 304 -8.30 -6.77 -18.94
N ASP A 305 -9.24 -6.61 -19.88
CA ASP A 305 -9.36 -7.53 -21.02
C ASP A 305 -8.61 -6.97 -22.25
N PRO A 306 -8.41 -7.79 -23.30
CA PRO A 306 -7.73 -7.34 -24.53
C PRO A 306 -8.45 -6.20 -25.29
N LYS A 307 -9.72 -5.94 -24.97
CA LYS A 307 -10.51 -4.84 -25.54
C LYS A 307 -10.43 -3.57 -24.71
N GLY A 308 -9.70 -3.59 -23.59
CA GLY A 308 -9.51 -2.46 -22.67
C GLY A 308 -10.65 -2.26 -21.66
N PHE A 309 -11.59 -3.21 -21.53
CA PHE A 309 -12.55 -3.18 -20.44
C PHE A 309 -11.95 -3.66 -19.13
N LEU A 310 -12.42 -3.09 -18.03
CA LEU A 310 -12.07 -3.51 -16.68
C LEU A 310 -13.11 -4.50 -16.16
N TRP A 311 -12.63 -5.62 -15.62
CA TRP A 311 -13.44 -6.63 -14.96
C TRP A 311 -13.14 -6.66 -13.47
N ILE A 312 -14.17 -6.53 -12.65
CA ILE A 312 -14.07 -6.42 -11.19
C ILE A 312 -14.82 -7.58 -10.55
N SER A 313 -14.13 -8.39 -9.74
CA SER A 313 -14.76 -9.46 -8.97
C SER A 313 -15.44 -8.89 -7.72
N MET A 314 -16.77 -9.02 -7.67
CA MET A 314 -17.60 -8.58 -6.56
C MET A 314 -17.74 -9.72 -5.55
N MET A 315 -16.69 -9.95 -4.76
CA MET A 315 -16.43 -11.11 -3.91
C MET A 315 -17.68 -11.68 -3.21
N MET A 316 -18.22 -11.00 -2.19
CA MET A 316 -19.36 -11.48 -1.41
C MET A 316 -20.72 -11.25 -2.10
N GLN A 317 -20.74 -10.45 -3.14
CA GLN A 317 -21.91 -10.19 -3.95
C GLN A 317 -22.17 -11.29 -5.00
N GLY A 318 -21.17 -12.17 -5.24
CA GLY A 318 -21.24 -13.32 -6.16
C GLY A 318 -21.45 -12.90 -7.63
N GLY A 319 -20.78 -11.85 -8.07
CA GLY A 319 -20.90 -11.35 -9.44
C GLY A 319 -19.61 -10.76 -9.97
N LEU A 320 -19.63 -10.41 -11.25
CA LEU A 320 -18.59 -9.65 -11.94
C LEU A 320 -19.20 -8.35 -12.47
N ALA A 321 -18.51 -7.24 -12.27
CA ALA A 321 -18.80 -5.98 -12.92
C ALA A 321 -17.84 -5.76 -14.08
N ARG A 322 -18.32 -5.18 -15.18
CA ARG A 322 -17.50 -4.75 -16.30
C ARG A 322 -17.68 -3.25 -16.50
N ILE A 323 -16.58 -2.54 -16.61
CA ILE A 323 -16.53 -1.09 -16.82
C ILE A 323 -15.78 -0.79 -18.11
N ASP A 324 -16.31 0.14 -18.90
CA ASP A 324 -15.58 0.78 -19.98
C ASP A 324 -14.88 2.02 -19.39
N PRO A 325 -13.54 2.07 -19.33
CA PRO A 325 -12.85 3.25 -18.80
C PRO A 325 -13.16 4.54 -19.55
N LYS A 326 -13.52 4.45 -20.83
CA LYS A 326 -13.93 5.61 -21.65
C LYS A 326 -15.34 6.12 -21.33
N GLN A 327 -16.19 5.26 -20.71
CA GLN A 327 -17.57 5.57 -20.34
C GLN A 327 -17.91 4.98 -18.96
N PRO A 328 -17.19 5.31 -17.90
CA PRO A 328 -17.23 4.59 -16.62
C PRO A 328 -18.59 4.68 -15.92
N ARG A 329 -19.39 5.69 -16.19
CA ARG A 329 -20.75 5.84 -15.62
C ARG A 329 -21.78 4.88 -16.23
N ARG A 330 -21.45 4.21 -17.33
CA ARG A 330 -22.31 3.24 -18.01
C ARG A 330 -22.01 1.81 -17.54
N LEU A 331 -22.40 1.48 -16.32
CA LEU A 331 -22.32 0.11 -15.81
C LEU A 331 -23.29 -0.80 -16.55
N VAL A 332 -22.79 -1.83 -17.22
CA VAL A 332 -23.65 -2.85 -17.83
C VAL A 332 -24.14 -3.81 -16.75
N LYS A 333 -25.37 -3.62 -16.28
CA LYS A 333 -26.04 -4.56 -15.39
C LYS A 333 -26.30 -5.86 -16.14
N LYS A 334 -25.57 -6.94 -15.83
CA LYS A 334 -26.01 -8.29 -16.15
C LYS A 334 -26.44 -8.99 -14.88
N LYS A 335 -27.70 -9.41 -14.84
CA LYS A 335 -28.26 -10.25 -13.79
C LYS A 335 -27.59 -11.61 -13.87
N ASN A 336 -26.77 -11.97 -12.90
CA ASN A 336 -26.14 -13.28 -12.83
C ASN A 336 -27.02 -14.21 -11.99
N THR A 337 -27.51 -15.28 -12.56
CA THR A 337 -28.18 -16.35 -11.83
C THR A 337 -27.12 -17.29 -11.26
N TYR A 338 -26.45 -16.85 -10.18
CA TYR A 338 -25.58 -17.72 -9.42
C TYR A 338 -26.44 -18.62 -8.53
N ARG A 339 -26.40 -19.93 -8.75
CA ARG A 339 -26.89 -20.93 -7.80
C ARG A 339 -25.80 -21.25 -6.79
N SER A 340 -26.18 -21.31 -5.52
CA SER A 340 -25.30 -21.66 -4.39
C SER A 340 -24.43 -22.88 -4.68
N PRO A 341 -23.15 -22.91 -4.21
CA PRO A 341 -22.25 -24.07 -4.34
C PRO A 341 -22.75 -25.36 -3.66
N LEU A 342 -23.80 -25.29 -2.84
CA LEU A 342 -24.40 -26.44 -2.16
C LEU A 342 -25.41 -27.21 -3.00
N SER A 343 -25.66 -26.83 -4.27
CA SER A 343 -26.38 -27.67 -5.20
C SER A 343 -25.38 -28.57 -5.96
N PRO A 344 -25.67 -29.86 -6.19
CA PRO A 344 -24.71 -30.84 -6.66
C PRO A 344 -24.37 -30.78 -8.14
N ARG A 345 -24.04 -29.63 -8.70
CA ARG A 345 -23.26 -29.44 -9.95
C ARG A 345 -22.78 -27.99 -10.09
N PRO A 346 -21.46 -27.70 -9.93
CA PRO A 346 -20.91 -26.40 -10.25
C PRO A 346 -20.81 -26.25 -11.78
N VAL A 347 -21.54 -25.33 -12.36
CA VAL A 347 -21.29 -24.87 -13.72
C VAL A 347 -20.86 -23.42 -13.61
N MET A 348 -19.56 -23.21 -13.66
CA MET A 348 -18.98 -21.88 -13.85
C MET A 348 -19.26 -21.46 -15.30
N ARG A 349 -20.26 -20.64 -15.51
CA ARG A 349 -20.48 -20.03 -16.83
C ARG A 349 -19.79 -18.68 -16.87
N ILE A 350 -18.65 -18.65 -17.57
CA ILE A 350 -18.04 -17.40 -18.03
C ILE A 350 -19.01 -16.82 -19.08
N LEU A 351 -19.62 -15.70 -18.77
CA LEU A 351 -20.50 -15.01 -19.74
C LEU A 351 -19.62 -14.35 -20.81
N SER A 352 -19.48 -14.99 -21.96
CA SER A 352 -19.00 -14.34 -23.16
C SER A 352 -20.13 -13.46 -23.72
N SER A 353 -19.86 -12.19 -23.98
CA SER A 353 -20.73 -11.31 -24.74
C SER A 353 -20.73 -11.74 -26.21
N ARG A 354 -21.87 -11.99 -26.77
CA ARG A 354 -22.12 -11.72 -28.21
C ARG A 354 -22.51 -10.27 -28.36
#